data_7d0d4648f56eb1804785100d54b0e940
#
_entry.id   7d0d4648f56eb1804785100d54b0e940
#
_cell.length_a   1.000
_cell.length_b   1.000
_cell.length_c   1.000
_cell.angle_alpha   90.00
_cell.angle_beta   90.00
_cell.angle_gamma   90.00
#
_symmetry.space_group_name_H-M   'P 1'
#
loop_
_entity.id
_entity.type
_entity.pdbx_description
1 polymer ?
#
loop_
_entity_poly.entity_id
_entity_poly.type
_entity_poly.pdbx_seq_one_letter_code
_entity_poly.pdbx_strand_id
1 'polypeptide(L)'
;HMGTNYAKNSVKNLKPIIKTLVDADIIAMGLLSLQSMDENTLAVIDRSNIKLSKYEALAREFRDNGLPLYVDLMLGLPGSTPESFLNDLQECMDREVYPKIFPTVLLVNSPMNEPSYREKHGITALPGQVITSAASFTEDDYHEMGAIRRLFLFTDKFGVLRHALRYARQETGQREIDLLRRLMAAADDPGDCWPALRFTLLYGPVLMVPPVDWGWFLNDLRRFFIEQFGITDDAALDSVLRAQHAMLPAPERSLPETIELSCDYAAWYADIQASREDGHRQDWDTVVAPLRSYGPGTLSVADPRMICDNQHGPKHSEGGQWQTWELSSEIARASGEDI
;
A
#
# COMPACT_ATOMS: atom_id res chain seq x y z
N HIS A 1 -15.66 -14.96 -8.69
CA HIS A 1 -14.93 -14.49 -7.49
C HIS A 1 -15.74 -14.80 -6.24
N MET A 2 -15.15 -15.44 -5.27
CA MET A 2 -15.77 -15.67 -3.98
C MET A 2 -14.87 -15.06 -2.90
N GLY A 3 -15.30 -13.97 -2.28
CA GLY A 3 -14.63 -13.38 -1.13
C GLY A 3 -15.18 -14.03 0.14
N THR A 4 -14.33 -14.60 0.98
CA THR A 4 -14.74 -15.15 2.26
C THR A 4 -14.07 -14.39 3.38
N ASN A 5 -14.89 -13.79 4.26
CA ASN A 5 -14.41 -13.20 5.50
C ASN A 5 -14.23 -14.29 6.54
N TYR A 6 -13.05 -14.39 7.11
CA TYR A 6 -12.75 -15.41 8.11
C TYR A 6 -12.92 -14.85 9.51
N ALA A 7 -13.52 -15.65 10.40
CA ALA A 7 -13.63 -15.30 11.79
C ALA A 7 -12.25 -15.20 12.44
N LYS A 8 -12.00 -14.11 13.15
CA LYS A 8 -10.74 -13.65 13.74
C LYS A 8 -9.92 -14.68 14.52
N ASN A 9 -10.52 -15.76 14.98
CA ASN A 9 -9.92 -16.67 15.96
C ASN A 9 -9.84 -18.13 15.52
N SER A 10 -10.26 -18.48 14.31
CA SER A 10 -10.28 -19.87 13.85
C SER A 10 -9.60 -20.06 12.51
N VAL A 11 -8.29 -20.18 12.55
CA VAL A 11 -7.46 -20.51 11.38
C VAL A 11 -7.54 -22.00 11.03
N LYS A 12 -8.02 -22.84 11.96
CA LYS A 12 -7.98 -24.30 11.87
C LYS A 12 -8.66 -24.86 10.60
N ASN A 13 -9.74 -24.25 10.16
CA ASN A 13 -10.52 -24.72 9.00
C ASN A 13 -10.23 -23.90 7.72
N LEU A 14 -9.41 -22.87 7.83
CA LEU A 14 -9.14 -21.94 6.73
C LEU A 14 -8.39 -22.64 5.60
N LYS A 15 -7.33 -23.34 5.93
CA LYS A 15 -6.49 -24.08 4.99
C LYS A 15 -7.25 -25.09 4.12
N PRO A 16 -8.02 -26.03 4.70
CA PRO A 16 -8.80 -26.96 3.89
C PRO A 16 -9.88 -26.27 3.03
N ILE A 17 -10.49 -25.18 3.51
CA ILE A 17 -11.48 -24.40 2.73
C ILE A 17 -10.79 -23.76 1.51
N ILE A 18 -9.67 -23.07 1.73
CA ILE A 18 -8.92 -22.41 0.64
C ILE A 18 -8.45 -23.45 -0.37
N LYS A 19 -7.85 -24.55 0.11
CA LYS A 19 -7.41 -25.62 -0.77
C LYS A 19 -8.55 -26.16 -1.64
N THR A 20 -9.72 -26.39 -1.05
CA THR A 20 -10.91 -26.84 -1.80
C THR A 20 -11.34 -25.85 -2.87
N LEU A 21 -11.29 -24.55 -2.55
CA LEU A 21 -11.66 -23.49 -3.50
C LEU A 21 -10.65 -23.40 -4.65
N VAL A 22 -9.37 -23.47 -4.34
CA VAL A 22 -8.29 -23.45 -5.35
C VAL A 22 -8.32 -24.69 -6.23
N ASP A 23 -8.52 -25.87 -5.64
CA ASP A 23 -8.65 -27.14 -6.39
C ASP A 23 -9.88 -27.13 -7.34
N ALA A 24 -10.88 -26.31 -7.02
CA ALA A 24 -12.07 -26.08 -7.84
C ALA A 24 -11.96 -24.87 -8.80
N ASP A 25 -10.75 -24.31 -8.98
CA ASP A 25 -10.48 -23.13 -9.80
C ASP A 25 -11.32 -21.89 -9.38
N ILE A 26 -11.69 -21.84 -8.11
CA ILE A 26 -12.42 -20.69 -7.53
C ILE A 26 -11.39 -19.73 -6.92
N ILE A 27 -11.39 -18.48 -7.37
CA ILE A 27 -10.53 -17.45 -6.79
C ILE A 27 -10.97 -17.21 -5.34
N ALA A 28 -10.12 -17.58 -4.42
CA ALA A 28 -10.28 -17.35 -3.00
C ALA A 28 -9.28 -16.31 -2.51
N MET A 29 -9.78 -15.30 -1.78
CA MET A 29 -8.92 -14.34 -1.10
C MET A 29 -9.07 -14.49 0.41
N GLY A 30 -7.94 -14.46 1.13
CA GLY A 30 -7.93 -14.33 2.57
C GLY A 30 -8.17 -12.88 2.97
N LEU A 31 -9.06 -12.66 3.94
CA LEU A 31 -9.30 -11.35 4.50
C LEU A 31 -9.17 -11.42 6.01
N LEU A 32 -8.24 -10.66 6.57
CA LEU A 32 -8.02 -10.55 8.02
C LEU A 32 -8.43 -9.15 8.47
N SER A 33 -9.50 -9.08 9.21
CA SER A 33 -9.99 -7.80 9.75
C SER A 33 -9.19 -7.43 11.00
N LEU A 34 -7.99 -6.88 10.84
CA LEU A 34 -7.15 -6.39 11.95
C LEU A 34 -7.70 -5.09 12.55
N GLN A 35 -8.22 -4.21 11.70
CA GLN A 35 -8.76 -2.87 11.98
C GLN A 35 -7.71 -1.84 12.39
N SER A 36 -6.76 -2.16 13.25
CA SER A 36 -5.52 -1.48 13.58
C SER A 36 -4.51 -2.52 14.09
N MET A 37 -3.24 -2.21 14.05
CA MET A 37 -2.17 -2.99 14.68
C MET A 37 -1.68 -2.34 15.99
N ASP A 38 -2.18 -1.14 16.30
CA ASP A 38 -1.87 -0.41 17.52
C ASP A 38 -2.64 -0.98 18.72
N GLU A 39 -1.90 -1.44 19.73
CA GLU A 39 -2.48 -2.06 20.92
C GLU A 39 -3.37 -1.10 21.73
N ASN A 40 -3.02 0.19 21.78
CA ASN A 40 -3.82 1.18 22.51
C ASN A 40 -5.16 1.41 21.80
N THR A 41 -5.16 1.54 20.48
CA THR A 41 -6.39 1.64 19.69
C THR A 41 -7.26 0.43 19.90
N LEU A 42 -6.68 -0.77 19.82
CA LEU A 42 -7.41 -2.03 20.02
C LEU A 42 -8.00 -2.14 21.43
N ALA A 43 -7.28 -1.70 22.46
CA ALA A 43 -7.77 -1.69 23.83
C ALA A 43 -8.97 -0.73 24.01
N VAL A 44 -8.96 0.44 23.36
CA VAL A 44 -10.07 1.41 23.42
C VAL A 44 -11.35 0.84 22.81
N ILE A 45 -11.24 0.07 21.71
CA ILE A 45 -12.39 -0.53 21.03
C ILE A 45 -12.74 -1.94 21.54
N ASP A 46 -12.16 -2.34 22.69
CA ASP A 46 -12.35 -3.65 23.33
C ASP A 46 -12.12 -4.82 22.35
N ARG A 47 -10.97 -4.79 21.67
CA ARG A 47 -10.63 -5.76 20.64
C ARG A 47 -9.25 -6.34 20.83
N SER A 48 -9.10 -7.60 20.50
CA SER A 48 -7.80 -8.27 20.38
C SER A 48 -7.62 -8.85 18.99
N ASN A 49 -6.45 -8.64 18.42
CA ASN A 49 -6.09 -9.24 17.14
C ASN A 49 -5.54 -10.65 17.30
N ILE A 50 -5.46 -11.36 16.18
CA ILE A 50 -4.70 -12.62 16.09
C ILE A 50 -3.25 -12.35 16.50
N LYS A 51 -2.65 -13.28 17.26
CA LYS A 51 -1.24 -13.15 17.62
C LYS A 51 -0.39 -13.02 16.36
N LEU A 52 0.60 -12.12 16.40
CA LEU A 52 1.48 -11.82 15.26
C LEU A 52 2.09 -13.08 14.63
N SER A 53 2.58 -14.03 15.44
CA SER A 53 3.15 -15.30 14.95
C SER A 53 2.15 -16.16 14.16
N LYS A 54 0.86 -16.13 14.53
CA LYS A 54 -0.19 -16.83 13.79
C LYS A 54 -0.53 -16.12 12.48
N TYR A 55 -0.51 -14.77 12.52
CA TYR A 55 -0.68 -13.96 11.32
C TYR A 55 0.41 -14.24 10.30
N GLU A 56 1.67 -14.25 10.72
CA GLU A 56 2.83 -14.51 9.87
C GLU A 56 2.81 -15.92 9.26
N ALA A 57 2.47 -16.92 10.07
CA ALA A 57 2.32 -18.28 9.56
C ALA A 57 1.23 -18.37 8.48
N LEU A 58 0.11 -17.66 8.69
CA LEU A 58 -0.98 -17.61 7.72
C LEU A 58 -0.59 -16.85 6.45
N ALA A 59 0.07 -15.70 6.58
CA ALA A 59 0.53 -14.90 5.46
C ALA A 59 1.52 -15.69 4.58
N ARG A 60 2.44 -16.41 5.20
CA ARG A 60 3.37 -17.30 4.50
C ARG A 60 2.62 -18.41 3.76
N GLU A 61 1.68 -19.07 4.42
CA GLU A 61 0.89 -20.13 3.81
C GLU A 61 0.08 -19.64 2.59
N PHE A 62 -0.52 -18.44 2.69
CA PHE A 62 -1.23 -17.84 1.55
C PHE A 62 -0.28 -17.55 0.39
N ARG A 63 0.90 -17.00 0.68
CA ARG A 63 1.93 -16.71 -0.31
C ARG A 63 2.41 -17.97 -1.01
N ASP A 64 2.78 -19.01 -0.25
CA ASP A 64 3.27 -20.30 -0.77
C ASP A 64 2.25 -20.97 -1.70
N ASN A 65 0.97 -20.73 -1.49
CA ASN A 65 -0.10 -21.24 -2.35
C ASN A 65 -0.52 -20.23 -3.45
N GLY A 66 0.17 -19.08 -3.56
CA GLY A 66 -0.15 -18.04 -4.54
C GLY A 66 -1.53 -17.42 -4.34
N LEU A 67 -1.99 -17.33 -3.10
CA LEU A 67 -3.30 -16.81 -2.72
C LEU A 67 -3.19 -15.39 -2.20
N PRO A 68 -4.09 -14.48 -2.57
CA PRO A 68 -4.09 -13.13 -2.06
C PRO A 68 -4.54 -13.08 -0.60
N LEU A 69 -3.80 -12.35 0.22
CA LEU A 69 -4.14 -12.02 1.59
C LEU A 69 -4.31 -10.52 1.75
N TYR A 70 -5.47 -10.11 2.18
CA TYR A 70 -5.79 -8.72 2.48
C TYR A 70 -5.98 -8.53 3.98
N VAL A 71 -5.67 -7.33 4.47
CA VAL A 71 -6.00 -6.91 5.83
C VAL A 71 -6.99 -5.76 5.78
N ASP A 72 -8.02 -5.80 6.63
CA ASP A 72 -8.90 -4.66 6.82
C ASP A 72 -8.32 -3.77 7.91
N LEU A 73 -8.08 -2.51 7.58
CA LEU A 73 -7.77 -1.44 8.51
C LEU A 73 -8.93 -0.43 8.53
N MET A 74 -9.03 0.28 9.63
CA MET A 74 -10.07 1.30 9.81
C MET A 74 -9.43 2.68 10.00
N LEU A 75 -9.93 3.66 9.26
CA LEU A 75 -9.61 5.06 9.43
C LEU A 75 -10.56 5.69 10.44
N GLY A 76 -10.03 6.37 11.45
CA GLY A 76 -10.83 7.09 12.43
C GLY A 76 -11.42 6.22 13.54
N LEU A 77 -10.71 5.18 13.99
CA LEU A 77 -11.10 4.44 15.20
C LEU A 77 -10.88 5.30 16.46
N PRO A 78 -11.81 5.29 17.42
CA PRO A 78 -11.53 5.85 18.74
C PRO A 78 -10.27 5.23 19.36
N GLY A 79 -9.37 6.06 19.87
CA GLY A 79 -8.06 5.64 20.36
C GLY A 79 -6.94 5.68 19.32
N SER A 80 -7.26 5.70 18.03
CA SER A 80 -6.26 5.91 16.97
C SER A 80 -5.75 7.35 16.99
N THR A 81 -4.47 7.52 16.72
CA THR A 81 -3.84 8.82 16.48
C THR A 81 -3.29 8.87 15.05
N PRO A 82 -2.98 10.06 14.49
CA PRO A 82 -2.30 10.13 13.19
C PRO A 82 -1.05 9.23 13.14
N GLU A 83 -0.22 9.27 14.17
CA GLU A 83 1.00 8.47 14.23
C GLU A 83 0.72 6.95 14.29
N SER A 84 -0.26 6.50 15.09
CA SER A 84 -0.60 5.08 15.13
C SER A 84 -1.15 4.58 13.79
N PHE A 85 -1.92 5.41 13.09
CA PHE A 85 -2.42 5.09 11.76
C PHE A 85 -1.28 5.02 10.72
N LEU A 86 -0.33 5.94 10.77
CA LEU A 86 0.87 5.89 9.91
C LEU A 86 1.72 4.65 10.18
N ASN A 87 1.85 4.25 11.44
CA ASN A 87 2.53 3.02 11.82
C ASN A 87 1.80 1.78 11.28
N ASP A 88 0.46 1.75 11.30
CA ASP A 88 -0.32 0.67 10.67
C ASP A 88 -0.04 0.58 9.16
N LEU A 89 0.10 1.71 8.45
CA LEU A 89 0.46 1.73 7.04
C LEU A 89 1.89 1.26 6.79
N GLN A 90 2.86 1.69 7.62
CA GLN A 90 4.25 1.23 7.53
C GLN A 90 4.34 -0.28 7.78
N GLU A 91 3.63 -0.80 8.76
CA GLU A 91 3.58 -2.25 9.01
C GLU A 91 3.03 -3.04 7.81
N CYS A 92 2.10 -2.47 7.05
CA CYS A 92 1.65 -3.06 5.79
C CYS A 92 2.77 -3.07 4.74
N MET A 93 3.54 -1.99 4.63
CA MET A 93 4.69 -1.92 3.72
C MET A 93 5.78 -2.92 4.11
N ASP A 94 6.11 -3.01 5.40
CA ASP A 94 7.15 -3.90 5.93
C ASP A 94 6.80 -5.39 5.74
N ARG A 95 5.51 -5.72 5.78
CA ARG A 95 5.00 -7.09 5.60
C ARG A 95 4.55 -7.39 4.19
N GLU A 96 4.55 -6.39 3.32
CA GLU A 96 4.01 -6.47 1.95
C GLU A 96 2.60 -7.07 1.90
N VAL A 97 1.74 -6.58 2.76
CA VAL A 97 0.34 -6.96 2.78
C VAL A 97 -0.55 -5.82 2.28
N TYR A 98 -1.63 -6.18 1.61
CA TYR A 98 -2.56 -5.19 1.07
C TYR A 98 -3.64 -4.82 2.06
N PRO A 99 -3.64 -3.59 2.55
CA PRO A 99 -4.75 -3.13 3.34
C PRO A 99 -5.94 -2.73 2.45
N LYS A 100 -7.12 -3.11 2.91
CA LYS A 100 -8.38 -2.44 2.59
C LYS A 100 -8.66 -1.50 3.74
N ILE A 101 -8.71 -0.21 3.48
CA ILE A 101 -8.81 0.81 4.52
C ILE A 101 -10.16 1.49 4.41
N PHE A 102 -11.01 1.28 5.40
CA PHE A 102 -12.36 1.79 5.43
C PHE A 102 -12.53 2.90 6.48
N PRO A 103 -13.35 3.93 6.21
CA PRO A 103 -13.74 4.85 7.25
C PRO A 103 -14.54 4.12 8.34
N THR A 104 -14.34 4.53 9.58
CA THR A 104 -15.11 3.98 10.71
C THR A 104 -16.51 4.55 10.73
N VAL A 105 -17.51 3.67 10.74
CA VAL A 105 -18.94 4.02 10.73
C VAL A 105 -19.60 3.53 12.00
N LEU A 106 -20.38 4.40 12.65
CA LEU A 106 -21.19 4.05 13.80
C LEU A 106 -22.43 3.25 13.33
N LEU A 107 -22.42 1.96 13.53
CA LEU A 107 -23.56 1.11 13.23
C LEU A 107 -24.64 1.26 14.30
N VAL A 108 -25.90 1.23 13.90
CA VAL A 108 -27.07 1.50 14.76
C VAL A 108 -27.05 0.70 16.08
N ASN A 109 -26.66 -0.57 16.02
CA ASN A 109 -26.68 -1.48 17.17
C ASN A 109 -25.26 -1.81 17.68
N SER A 110 -24.25 -0.98 17.38
CA SER A 110 -22.90 -1.22 17.88
C SER A 110 -22.70 -0.56 19.23
N PRO A 111 -21.93 -1.18 20.16
CA PRO A 111 -21.57 -0.55 21.42
C PRO A 111 -20.89 0.82 21.25
N MET A 112 -20.14 1.01 20.16
CA MET A 112 -19.47 2.26 19.81
C MET A 112 -20.46 3.42 19.55
N ASN A 113 -21.70 3.10 19.15
CA ASN A 113 -22.74 4.10 18.88
C ASN A 113 -23.57 4.45 20.12
N GLU A 114 -23.37 3.79 21.24
CA GLU A 114 -24.08 4.11 22.47
C GLU A 114 -23.70 5.51 22.98
N PRO A 115 -24.67 6.33 23.47
CA PRO A 115 -24.40 7.68 23.92
C PRO A 115 -23.28 7.78 24.95
N SER A 116 -23.23 6.86 25.92
CA SER A 116 -22.21 6.81 26.95
C SER A 116 -20.81 6.54 26.40
N TYR A 117 -20.69 5.67 25.39
CA TYR A 117 -19.42 5.39 24.73
C TYR A 117 -18.98 6.61 23.88
N ARG A 118 -19.89 7.22 23.13
CA ARG A 118 -19.60 8.42 22.33
C ARG A 118 -19.14 9.59 23.20
N GLU A 119 -19.81 9.83 24.32
CA GLU A 119 -19.42 10.88 25.28
C GLU A 119 -18.05 10.59 25.88
N LYS A 120 -17.82 9.36 26.37
CA LYS A 120 -16.55 8.94 26.95
C LYS A 120 -15.35 9.14 26.02
N HIS A 121 -15.54 8.90 24.71
CA HIS A 121 -14.47 8.94 23.72
C HIS A 121 -14.54 10.21 22.84
N GLY A 122 -15.40 11.16 23.15
CA GLY A 122 -15.51 12.46 22.44
C GLY A 122 -15.82 12.30 20.94
N ILE A 123 -16.66 11.32 20.58
CA ILE A 123 -16.89 10.97 19.18
C ILE A 123 -17.83 11.95 18.50
N THR A 124 -17.36 12.54 17.40
CA THR A 124 -18.18 13.29 16.44
C THR A 124 -18.30 12.50 15.14
N ALA A 125 -19.49 12.48 14.57
CA ALA A 125 -19.77 11.77 13.32
C ALA A 125 -20.61 12.64 12.37
N LEU A 126 -20.31 12.53 11.07
CA LEU A 126 -21.10 13.16 9.99
C LEU A 126 -22.49 12.49 9.83
N PRO A 127 -23.44 13.14 9.12
CA PRO A 127 -24.60 12.46 8.60
C PRO A 127 -24.16 11.22 7.82
N GLY A 128 -24.75 10.05 8.12
CA GLY A 128 -24.26 8.76 7.62
C GLY A 128 -23.32 8.04 8.58
N GLN A 129 -23.09 8.60 9.77
CA GLN A 129 -22.42 7.94 10.89
C GLN A 129 -20.90 7.72 10.73
N VAL A 130 -20.25 8.35 9.77
CA VAL A 130 -18.78 8.31 9.65
C VAL A 130 -18.15 9.13 10.76
N ILE A 131 -17.25 8.52 11.55
CA ILE A 131 -16.53 9.21 12.62
C ILE A 131 -15.47 10.11 11.99
N THR A 132 -15.51 11.42 12.31
CA THR A 132 -14.56 12.42 11.82
C THR A 132 -13.67 12.99 12.92
N SER A 133 -14.04 12.83 14.19
CA SER A 133 -13.16 13.15 15.31
C SER A 133 -13.48 12.29 16.54
N ALA A 134 -12.49 12.15 17.40
CA ALA A 134 -12.58 11.52 18.70
C ALA A 134 -11.62 12.20 19.68
N ALA A 135 -11.62 11.80 20.94
CA ALA A 135 -10.68 12.34 21.93
C ALA A 135 -9.20 12.15 21.54
N SER A 136 -8.90 11.20 20.65
CA SER A 136 -7.54 10.85 20.19
C SER A 136 -7.12 11.50 18.87
N PHE A 137 -8.03 12.11 18.12
CA PHE A 137 -7.75 12.82 16.87
C PHE A 137 -8.83 13.88 16.58
N THR A 138 -8.42 14.95 15.93
CA THR A 138 -9.29 16.04 15.47
C THR A 138 -9.86 15.76 14.08
N GLU A 139 -10.75 16.62 13.59
CA GLU A 139 -11.25 16.56 12.22
C GLU A 139 -10.14 16.84 11.20
N ASP A 140 -9.23 17.75 11.50
CA ASP A 140 -8.06 18.02 10.65
C ASP A 140 -7.14 16.80 10.58
N ASP A 141 -6.89 16.14 11.71
CA ASP A 141 -6.15 14.86 11.73
C ASP A 141 -6.83 13.80 10.89
N TYR A 142 -8.17 13.71 10.93
CA TYR A 142 -8.92 12.77 10.10
C TYR A 142 -8.72 13.03 8.61
N HIS A 143 -8.75 14.29 8.21
CA HIS A 143 -8.52 14.70 6.83
C HIS A 143 -7.08 14.41 6.38
N GLU A 144 -6.07 14.67 7.23
CA GLU A 144 -4.67 14.31 6.95
C GLU A 144 -4.51 12.79 6.80
N MET A 145 -5.04 12.00 7.75
CA MET A 145 -5.03 10.53 7.64
C MET A 145 -5.75 10.04 6.37
N GLY A 146 -6.84 10.71 5.97
CA GLY A 146 -7.56 10.43 4.74
C GLY A 146 -6.75 10.72 3.48
N ALA A 147 -6.00 11.81 3.47
CA ALA A 147 -5.12 12.17 2.36
C ALA A 147 -3.95 11.18 2.23
N ILE A 148 -3.24 10.91 3.32
CA ILE A 148 -2.12 9.95 3.29
C ILE A 148 -2.59 8.53 2.95
N ARG A 149 -3.79 8.11 3.39
CA ARG A 149 -4.41 6.84 2.98
C ARG A 149 -4.57 6.75 1.47
N ARG A 150 -5.13 7.78 0.83
CA ARG A 150 -5.31 7.80 -0.64
C ARG A 150 -3.97 7.72 -1.35
N LEU A 151 -3.01 8.51 -0.90
CA LEU A 151 -1.67 8.54 -1.47
C LEU A 151 -0.95 7.19 -1.29
N PHE A 152 -1.03 6.59 -0.11
CA PHE A 152 -0.50 5.26 0.17
C PHE A 152 -1.09 4.18 -0.77
N LEU A 153 -2.41 4.17 -0.94
CA LEU A 153 -3.05 3.23 -1.85
C LEU A 153 -2.56 3.41 -3.29
N PHE A 154 -2.41 4.63 -3.74
CA PHE A 154 -1.92 4.92 -5.07
C PHE A 154 -0.45 4.56 -5.25
N THR A 155 0.41 4.94 -4.31
CA THR A 155 1.85 4.81 -4.45
C THR A 155 2.39 3.42 -4.12
N ASP A 156 1.91 2.81 -3.04
CA ASP A 156 2.37 1.49 -2.63
C ASP A 156 1.45 0.37 -3.15
N LYS A 157 0.15 0.43 -2.89
CA LYS A 157 -0.76 -0.65 -3.31
C LYS A 157 -0.86 -0.78 -4.81
N PHE A 158 -1.02 0.33 -5.54
CA PHE A 158 -1.00 0.31 -7.01
C PHE A 158 0.42 0.33 -7.59
N GLY A 159 1.44 0.43 -6.75
CA GLY A 159 2.84 0.27 -7.13
C GLY A 159 3.47 1.47 -7.85
N VAL A 160 2.82 2.64 -7.88
CA VAL A 160 3.31 3.80 -8.65
C VAL A 160 4.67 4.31 -8.14
N LEU A 161 4.94 4.16 -6.85
CA LEU A 161 6.21 4.55 -6.23
C LEU A 161 6.83 3.44 -5.38
N ARG A 162 6.27 2.25 -5.35
CA ARG A 162 6.72 1.19 -4.44
C ARG A 162 8.22 0.98 -4.46
N HIS A 163 8.78 0.77 -5.65
CA HIS A 163 10.19 0.44 -5.81
C HIS A 163 11.09 1.65 -5.57
N ALA A 164 10.65 2.82 -6.02
CA ALA A 164 11.35 4.08 -5.76
C ALA A 164 11.40 4.42 -4.26
N LEU A 165 10.32 4.18 -3.51
CA LEU A 165 10.29 4.40 -2.06
C LEU A 165 11.16 3.40 -1.29
N ARG A 166 11.22 2.12 -1.71
CA ARG A 166 12.14 1.13 -1.13
C ARG A 166 13.60 1.59 -1.30
N TYR A 167 13.95 2.02 -2.50
CA TYR A 167 15.29 2.57 -2.75
C TYR A 167 15.57 3.81 -1.92
N ALA A 168 14.64 4.76 -1.89
CA ALA A 168 14.80 5.98 -1.10
C ALA A 168 14.94 5.68 0.41
N ARG A 169 14.23 4.69 0.93
CA ARG A 169 14.44 4.21 2.31
C ARG A 169 15.87 3.73 2.53
N GLN A 170 16.40 2.88 1.66
CA GLN A 170 17.77 2.37 1.80
C GLN A 170 18.82 3.50 1.74
N GLU A 171 18.63 4.47 0.87
CA GLU A 171 19.56 5.59 0.73
C GLU A 171 19.50 6.61 1.87
N THR A 172 18.32 6.77 2.50
CA THR A 172 18.10 7.82 3.51
C THR A 172 17.98 7.28 4.94
N GLY A 173 17.74 6.00 5.13
CA GLY A 173 17.40 5.39 6.41
C GLY A 173 16.04 5.84 6.97
N GLN A 174 15.20 6.53 6.18
CA GLN A 174 13.87 6.99 6.58
C GLN A 174 12.81 5.95 6.18
N ARG A 175 11.79 5.76 7.01
CA ARG A 175 10.67 4.87 6.70
C ARG A 175 9.92 5.36 5.45
N GLU A 176 9.40 4.45 4.64
CA GLU A 176 8.67 4.79 3.42
C GLU A 176 7.48 5.71 3.70
N ILE A 177 6.77 5.52 4.81
CA ILE A 177 5.63 6.36 5.16
C ILE A 177 6.05 7.81 5.47
N ASP A 178 7.23 8.01 6.05
CA ASP A 178 7.75 9.34 6.34
C ASP A 178 8.20 10.04 5.04
N LEU A 179 8.81 9.29 4.11
CA LEU A 179 9.12 9.78 2.76
C LEU A 179 7.85 10.15 2.00
N LEU A 180 6.80 9.34 2.14
CA LEU A 180 5.51 9.60 1.50
C LEU A 180 4.84 10.88 2.04
N ARG A 181 4.93 11.13 3.35
CA ARG A 181 4.46 12.41 3.94
C ARG A 181 5.22 13.62 3.38
N ARG A 182 6.52 13.50 3.17
CA ARG A 182 7.32 14.56 2.55
C ARG A 182 6.93 14.80 1.09
N LEU A 183 6.63 13.74 0.33
CA LEU A 183 6.10 13.85 -1.02
C LEU A 183 4.71 14.52 -1.03
N MET A 184 3.84 14.17 -0.08
CA MET A 184 2.53 14.80 0.07
C MET A 184 2.66 16.31 0.36
N ALA A 185 3.52 16.69 1.28
CA ALA A 185 3.77 18.09 1.60
C ALA A 185 4.31 18.88 0.38
N ALA A 186 5.19 18.27 -0.41
CA ALA A 186 5.68 18.89 -1.65
C ALA A 186 4.59 19.00 -2.73
N ALA A 187 3.64 18.06 -2.78
CA ALA A 187 2.51 18.14 -3.69
C ALA A 187 1.54 19.29 -3.34
N ASP A 188 1.40 19.59 -2.06
CA ASP A 188 0.55 20.69 -1.57
C ASP A 188 1.22 22.07 -1.71
N ASP A 189 2.54 22.12 -1.92
CA ASP A 189 3.26 23.38 -2.13
C ASP A 189 2.86 24.00 -3.48
N PRO A 190 2.40 25.27 -3.53
CA PRO A 190 2.02 25.93 -4.77
C PRO A 190 3.19 26.27 -5.71
N GLY A 191 4.44 26.00 -5.32
CA GLY A 191 5.62 26.20 -6.16
C GLY A 191 5.62 25.31 -7.43
N ASP A 192 6.29 25.79 -8.49
CA ASP A 192 6.34 25.10 -9.79
C ASP A 192 7.58 24.17 -9.96
N CYS A 193 8.16 23.72 -8.85
CA CYS A 193 9.42 22.98 -8.92
C CYS A 193 9.31 21.60 -9.58
N TRP A 194 8.20 20.87 -9.33
CA TRP A 194 7.96 19.50 -9.82
C TRP A 194 6.51 19.33 -10.31
N PRO A 195 6.12 19.97 -11.40
CA PRO A 195 4.71 20.06 -11.79
C PRO A 195 4.08 18.70 -12.14
N ALA A 196 4.80 17.79 -12.81
CA ALA A 196 4.30 16.48 -13.15
C ALA A 196 4.19 15.56 -11.92
N LEU A 197 5.16 15.61 -11.01
CA LEU A 197 5.11 14.91 -9.72
C LEU A 197 3.91 15.40 -8.90
N ARG A 198 3.80 16.72 -8.72
CA ARG A 198 2.70 17.35 -7.98
C ARG A 198 1.34 16.96 -8.53
N PHE A 199 1.13 17.12 -9.84
CA PHE A 199 -0.12 16.79 -10.50
C PHE A 199 -0.48 15.31 -10.31
N THR A 200 0.49 14.43 -10.47
CA THR A 200 0.30 12.99 -10.30
C THR A 200 -0.07 12.61 -8.86
N LEU A 201 0.59 13.19 -7.86
CA LEU A 201 0.31 12.89 -6.45
C LEU A 201 -1.02 13.46 -5.98
N LEU A 202 -1.46 14.61 -6.50
CA LEU A 202 -2.75 15.21 -6.16
C LEU A 202 -3.93 14.49 -6.81
N TYR A 203 -3.83 14.22 -8.11
CA TYR A 203 -4.97 13.74 -8.90
C TYR A 203 -4.96 12.23 -9.13
N GLY A 204 -3.81 11.61 -9.20
CA GLY A 204 -3.70 10.16 -9.39
C GLY A 204 -4.46 9.34 -8.34
N PRO A 205 -4.37 9.65 -7.03
CA PRO A 205 -5.12 8.96 -6.00
C PRO A 205 -6.64 9.08 -6.11
N VAL A 206 -7.13 10.13 -6.76
CA VAL A 206 -8.57 10.38 -6.96
C VAL A 206 -9.03 9.75 -8.27
N LEU A 207 -8.29 10.01 -9.35
CA LEU A 207 -8.63 9.50 -10.68
C LEU A 207 -8.39 8.00 -10.82
N MET A 208 -7.45 7.47 -10.03
CA MET A 208 -7.00 6.08 -10.12
C MET A 208 -6.53 5.69 -11.53
N VAL A 209 -6.05 6.68 -12.28
CA VAL A 209 -5.49 6.54 -13.63
C VAL A 209 -4.22 7.38 -13.73
N PRO A 210 -3.30 7.08 -14.66
CA PRO A 210 -2.13 7.92 -14.90
C PRO A 210 -2.57 9.30 -15.43
N PRO A 211 -2.39 10.37 -14.64
CA PRO A 211 -2.85 11.70 -15.03
C PRO A 211 -1.89 12.42 -15.98
N VAL A 212 -0.65 11.93 -16.08
CA VAL A 212 0.41 12.49 -16.93
C VAL A 212 1.25 11.37 -17.55
N ASP A 213 2.10 11.74 -18.52
CA ASP A 213 3.14 10.83 -19.00
C ASP A 213 4.10 10.41 -17.88
N TRP A 214 4.34 9.11 -17.76
CA TRP A 214 5.19 8.56 -16.71
C TRP A 214 6.65 9.04 -16.79
N GLY A 215 7.15 9.33 -17.96
CA GLY A 215 8.51 9.86 -18.13
C GLY A 215 8.66 11.23 -17.46
N TRP A 216 7.66 12.11 -17.60
CA TRP A 216 7.67 13.41 -16.95
C TRP A 216 7.57 13.29 -15.43
N PHE A 217 6.66 12.42 -14.97
CA PHE A 217 6.51 12.14 -13.55
C PHE A 217 7.81 11.60 -12.91
N LEU A 218 8.44 10.62 -13.54
CA LEU A 218 9.68 10.03 -13.02
C LEU A 218 10.88 10.99 -13.10
N ASN A 219 10.91 11.88 -14.10
CA ASN A 219 11.93 12.92 -14.18
C ASN A 219 11.80 13.93 -13.02
N ASP A 220 10.59 14.37 -12.71
CA ASP A 220 10.35 15.23 -11.55
C ASP A 220 10.64 14.49 -10.23
N LEU A 221 10.29 13.21 -10.13
CA LEU A 221 10.62 12.38 -8.97
C LEU A 221 12.13 12.25 -8.78
N ARG A 222 12.91 12.04 -9.87
CA ARG A 222 14.36 12.01 -9.83
C ARG A 222 14.92 13.31 -9.25
N ARG A 223 14.48 14.45 -9.78
CA ARG A 223 14.90 15.76 -9.27
C ARG A 223 14.51 15.95 -7.81
N PHE A 224 13.30 15.57 -7.44
CA PHE A 224 12.85 15.62 -6.05
C PHE A 224 13.73 14.78 -5.11
N PHE A 225 14.07 13.57 -5.50
CA PHE A 225 14.93 12.68 -4.72
C PHE A 225 16.32 13.28 -4.50
N ILE A 226 16.90 13.89 -5.54
CA ILE A 226 18.21 14.55 -5.46
C ILE A 226 18.11 15.79 -4.56
N GLU A 227 17.17 16.69 -4.83
CA GLU A 227 17.06 18.00 -4.20
C GLU A 227 16.55 17.93 -2.76
N GLN A 228 15.57 17.04 -2.48
CA GLN A 228 14.87 17.00 -1.20
C GLN A 228 15.31 15.85 -0.29
N PHE A 229 15.71 14.73 -0.86
CA PHE A 229 16.16 13.58 -0.08
C PHE A 229 17.68 13.45 -0.03
N GLY A 230 18.40 14.21 -0.85
CA GLY A 230 19.87 14.16 -0.92
C GLY A 230 20.40 12.86 -1.55
N ILE A 231 19.56 12.17 -2.32
CA ILE A 231 19.95 10.93 -3.01
C ILE A 231 20.92 11.27 -4.15
N THR A 232 21.98 10.48 -4.27
CA THR A 232 22.97 10.68 -5.32
C THR A 232 22.39 10.36 -6.70
N ASP A 233 22.65 11.25 -7.67
CA ASP A 233 22.29 11.02 -9.07
C ASP A 233 23.31 10.08 -9.74
N ASP A 234 23.08 8.78 -9.60
CA ASP A 234 24.01 7.73 -10.07
C ASP A 234 23.27 6.60 -10.84
N ALA A 235 24.02 5.59 -11.22
CA ALA A 235 23.52 4.43 -11.93
C ALA A 235 22.47 3.61 -11.14
N ALA A 236 22.50 3.67 -9.80
CA ALA A 236 21.55 2.97 -8.97
C ALA A 236 20.19 3.68 -8.99
N LEU A 237 20.17 5.02 -8.86
CA LEU A 237 18.95 5.81 -9.02
C LEU A 237 18.36 5.65 -10.42
N ASP A 238 19.20 5.67 -11.47
CA ASP A 238 18.73 5.42 -12.83
C ASP A 238 18.10 4.03 -12.97
N SER A 239 18.76 3.01 -12.44
CA SER A 239 18.28 1.61 -12.52
C SER A 239 16.93 1.42 -11.83
N VAL A 240 16.75 1.97 -10.62
CA VAL A 240 15.46 1.83 -9.91
C VAL A 240 14.33 2.61 -10.59
N LEU A 241 14.59 3.82 -11.10
CA LEU A 241 13.55 4.59 -11.79
C LEU A 241 13.15 3.97 -13.13
N ARG A 242 14.11 3.38 -13.86
CA ARG A 242 13.82 2.60 -15.07
C ARG A 242 13.05 1.32 -14.76
N ALA A 243 13.42 0.62 -13.70
CA ALA A 243 12.66 -0.53 -13.22
C ALA A 243 11.24 -0.14 -12.81
N GLN A 244 11.09 0.95 -12.05
CA GLN A 244 9.77 1.49 -11.69
C GLN A 244 8.95 1.85 -12.94
N HIS A 245 9.56 2.51 -13.94
CA HIS A 245 8.89 2.85 -15.18
C HIS A 245 8.41 1.61 -15.96
N ALA A 246 9.27 0.60 -16.10
CA ALA A 246 8.91 -0.64 -16.79
C ALA A 246 7.73 -1.38 -16.14
N MET A 247 7.53 -1.15 -14.85
CA MET A 247 6.43 -1.74 -14.08
C MET A 247 5.19 -0.85 -13.98
N LEU A 248 5.19 0.38 -14.53
CA LEU A 248 4.00 1.23 -14.53
C LEU A 248 3.03 0.84 -15.66
N PRO A 249 1.72 1.00 -15.46
CA PRO A 249 0.74 0.69 -16.47
C PRO A 249 0.92 1.59 -17.70
N ALA A 250 1.01 0.98 -18.87
CA ALA A 250 1.08 1.66 -20.15
C ALA A 250 0.28 0.85 -21.19
N PRO A 251 -0.84 1.38 -21.71
CA PRO A 251 -1.71 0.64 -22.63
C PRO A 251 -1.01 0.18 -23.90
N GLU A 252 -0.03 0.97 -24.33
CA GLU A 252 0.69 0.73 -25.59
C GLU A 252 1.89 -0.21 -25.44
N ARG A 253 2.18 -0.66 -24.18
CA ARG A 253 3.34 -1.50 -23.91
C ARG A 253 3.10 -2.93 -24.37
N SER A 254 4.03 -3.45 -25.16
CA SER A 254 4.07 -4.88 -25.50
C SER A 254 4.79 -5.66 -24.43
N LEU A 255 4.15 -6.70 -23.89
CA LEU A 255 4.76 -7.62 -22.96
C LEU A 255 5.00 -8.99 -23.63
N PRO A 256 6.06 -9.72 -23.26
CA PRO A 256 7.06 -9.36 -22.24
C PRO A 256 7.99 -8.23 -22.70
N GLU A 257 8.41 -7.39 -21.77
CA GLU A 257 9.43 -6.38 -21.97
C GLU A 257 10.68 -6.73 -21.17
N THR A 258 11.87 -6.55 -21.75
CA THR A 258 13.14 -6.78 -21.08
C THR A 258 14.00 -5.53 -21.18
N ILE A 259 14.52 -5.07 -20.05
CA ILE A 259 15.38 -3.88 -19.97
C ILE A 259 16.71 -4.23 -19.31
N GLU A 260 17.79 -3.72 -19.89
CA GLU A 260 19.12 -3.78 -19.30
C GLU A 260 19.29 -2.65 -18.29
N LEU A 261 19.83 -2.96 -17.12
CA LEU A 261 20.06 -2.02 -16.02
C LEU A 261 21.53 -2.03 -15.62
N SER A 262 22.05 -0.86 -15.25
CA SER A 262 23.43 -0.73 -14.79
C SER A 262 23.66 -1.32 -13.39
N CYS A 263 22.61 -1.43 -12.59
CA CYS A 263 22.61 -2.16 -11.32
C CYS A 263 21.49 -3.21 -11.36
N ASP A 264 21.76 -4.44 -10.91
CA ASP A 264 20.80 -5.53 -10.93
C ASP A 264 19.69 -5.31 -9.89
N TYR A 265 18.69 -4.55 -10.31
CA TYR A 265 17.49 -4.28 -9.53
C TYR A 265 16.76 -5.56 -9.12
N ALA A 266 16.70 -6.56 -10.02
CA ALA A 266 15.94 -7.79 -9.75
C ALA A 266 16.60 -8.61 -8.62
N ALA A 267 17.92 -8.74 -8.65
CA ALA A 267 18.67 -9.40 -7.59
C ALA A 267 18.57 -8.64 -6.26
N TRP A 268 18.72 -7.31 -6.30
CA TRP A 268 18.56 -6.47 -5.11
C TRP A 268 17.17 -6.60 -4.48
N TYR A 269 16.12 -6.57 -5.29
CA TYR A 269 14.75 -6.70 -4.78
C TYR A 269 14.47 -8.10 -4.24
N ALA A 270 15.04 -9.14 -4.84
CA ALA A 270 14.98 -10.52 -4.33
C ALA A 270 15.64 -10.66 -2.96
N ASP A 271 16.80 -9.98 -2.74
CA ASP A 271 17.47 -9.98 -1.44
C ASP A 271 16.66 -9.24 -0.38
N ILE A 272 15.93 -8.17 -0.73
CA ILE A 272 14.96 -7.53 0.18
C ILE A 272 13.87 -8.52 0.61
N GLN A 273 13.32 -9.27 -0.34
CA GLN A 273 12.27 -10.25 -0.05
C GLN A 273 12.82 -11.36 0.87
N ALA A 274 13.98 -11.91 0.56
CA ALA A 274 14.63 -12.93 1.38
C ALA A 274 14.93 -12.42 2.80
N SER A 275 15.48 -11.21 2.92
CA SER A 275 15.77 -10.59 4.22
C SER A 275 14.50 -10.44 5.08
N ARG A 276 13.40 -10.02 4.48
CA ARG A 276 12.10 -9.90 5.18
C ARG A 276 11.54 -11.26 5.61
N GLU A 277 11.73 -12.30 4.83
CA GLU A 277 11.34 -13.67 5.19
C GLU A 277 12.17 -14.21 6.35
N ASP A 278 13.44 -13.85 6.41
CA ASP A 278 14.37 -14.19 7.50
C ASP A 278 14.14 -13.40 8.79
N GLY A 279 13.18 -12.48 8.80
CA GLY A 279 12.77 -11.72 9.98
C GLY A 279 13.17 -10.25 10.00
N HIS A 280 13.97 -9.79 9.03
CA HIS A 280 14.45 -8.40 8.91
C HIS A 280 13.46 -7.49 8.19
N ARG A 281 12.18 -7.52 8.57
CA ARG A 281 11.14 -6.73 7.89
C ARG A 281 11.27 -5.23 8.09
N GLN A 282 11.67 -4.83 9.29
CA GLN A 282 11.75 -3.42 9.67
C GLN A 282 13.13 -2.82 9.44
N ASP A 283 14.17 -3.65 9.34
CA ASP A 283 15.58 -3.26 9.22
C ASP A 283 16.29 -3.82 7.99
N TRP A 284 15.53 -4.32 7.00
CA TRP A 284 16.07 -4.88 5.77
C TRP A 284 17.03 -3.91 5.04
N ASP A 285 16.77 -2.63 5.14
CA ASP A 285 17.57 -1.55 4.55
C ASP A 285 18.99 -1.43 5.15
N THR A 286 19.21 -2.01 6.33
CA THR A 286 20.55 -2.11 6.94
C THR A 286 21.23 -3.45 6.69
N VAL A 287 20.46 -4.49 6.35
CA VAL A 287 20.96 -5.86 6.15
C VAL A 287 21.28 -6.12 4.68
N VAL A 288 20.44 -5.66 3.77
CA VAL A 288 20.62 -5.83 2.32
C VAL A 288 21.66 -4.84 1.81
N ALA A 289 22.57 -5.32 0.97
CA ALA A 289 23.60 -4.47 0.37
C ALA A 289 22.96 -3.35 -0.47
N PRO A 290 23.56 -2.14 -0.52
CA PRO A 290 23.04 -1.05 -1.34
C PRO A 290 22.95 -1.43 -2.82
N LEU A 291 21.90 -0.98 -3.53
CA LEU A 291 21.68 -1.32 -4.95
C LEU A 291 22.89 -1.04 -5.82
N ARG A 292 23.66 0.01 -5.52
CA ARG A 292 24.88 0.35 -6.26
C ARG A 292 26.00 -0.71 -6.20
N SER A 293 25.93 -1.66 -5.27
CA SER A 293 26.88 -2.78 -5.16
C SER A 293 26.53 -3.97 -6.04
N TYR A 294 25.33 -3.99 -6.62
CA TYR A 294 24.91 -5.00 -7.59
C TYR A 294 25.40 -4.60 -8.98
N GLY A 295 26.10 -5.50 -9.65
CA GLY A 295 26.56 -5.28 -11.02
C GLY A 295 25.40 -5.11 -12.02
N PRO A 296 25.72 -4.96 -13.31
CA PRO A 296 24.67 -4.87 -14.34
C PRO A 296 23.75 -6.10 -14.34
N GLY A 297 22.46 -5.86 -14.58
CA GLY A 297 21.45 -6.91 -14.59
C GLY A 297 20.35 -6.64 -15.61
N THR A 298 19.42 -7.56 -15.69
CA THR A 298 18.31 -7.51 -16.64
C THR A 298 17.00 -7.69 -15.90
N LEU A 299 16.06 -6.77 -16.12
CA LEU A 299 14.68 -6.90 -15.62
C LEU A 299 13.77 -7.35 -16.75
N SER A 300 13.09 -8.47 -16.58
CA SER A 300 12.06 -8.95 -17.49
C SER A 300 10.68 -8.74 -16.87
N VAL A 301 9.86 -7.92 -17.50
CA VAL A 301 8.45 -7.71 -17.13
C VAL A 301 7.60 -8.54 -18.07
N ALA A 302 7.21 -9.71 -17.61
CA ALA A 302 6.42 -10.68 -18.41
C ALA A 302 4.91 -10.48 -18.24
N ASP A 303 4.48 -9.88 -17.12
CA ASP A 303 3.09 -9.74 -16.74
C ASP A 303 2.85 -8.38 -16.09
N PRO A 304 1.87 -7.59 -16.54
CA PRO A 304 1.51 -6.33 -15.90
C PRO A 304 1.21 -6.49 -14.40
N ARG A 305 0.79 -7.68 -13.98
CA ARG A 305 0.57 -8.00 -12.56
C ARG A 305 1.83 -7.97 -11.71
N MET A 306 3.02 -8.04 -12.31
CA MET A 306 4.29 -7.84 -11.59
C MET A 306 4.35 -6.49 -10.88
N ILE A 307 3.54 -5.58 -11.29
CA ILE A 307 3.52 -4.22 -10.81
C ILE A 307 2.76 -4.10 -9.48
N CYS A 308 1.62 -4.80 -9.39
CA CYS A 308 0.72 -4.74 -8.25
C CYS A 308 0.95 -5.80 -7.23
N ASP A 309 2.15 -6.22 -7.02
CA ASP A 309 2.32 -7.33 -6.13
C ASP A 309 1.63 -8.63 -6.59
N ASN A 310 2.37 -9.34 -7.35
CA ASN A 310 2.01 -10.63 -7.85
C ASN A 310 1.65 -11.66 -6.81
N GLN A 311 2.04 -11.40 -5.58
CA GLN A 311 1.78 -12.32 -4.50
C GLN A 311 0.30 -12.36 -4.13
N HIS A 312 -0.46 -11.32 -4.48
CA HIS A 312 -1.82 -11.14 -3.98
C HIS A 312 -2.86 -10.79 -5.05
N GLY A 313 -2.42 -10.58 -6.30
CA GLY A 313 -3.35 -10.48 -7.42
C GLY A 313 -4.03 -11.83 -7.68
N PRO A 314 -5.33 -11.88 -7.94
CA PRO A 314 -5.94 -13.14 -8.37
C PRO A 314 -5.18 -13.63 -9.61
N LYS A 315 -4.75 -14.88 -9.59
CA LYS A 315 -4.04 -15.54 -10.71
C LYS A 315 -4.80 -15.44 -12.05
N HIS A 316 -6.06 -15.08 -12.00
CA HIS A 316 -7.00 -15.02 -13.12
C HIS A 316 -7.55 -13.63 -13.41
N SER A 317 -7.05 -12.56 -12.79
CA SER A 317 -7.38 -11.23 -13.28
C SER A 317 -6.62 -11.02 -14.58
N GLU A 318 -7.27 -11.24 -15.68
CA GLU A 318 -6.76 -10.81 -16.98
C GLU A 318 -6.48 -9.31 -16.90
N GLY A 319 -5.23 -8.90 -17.08
CA GLY A 319 -4.85 -7.51 -17.14
C GLY A 319 -4.24 -6.85 -15.91
N GLY A 320 -4.14 -7.53 -14.77
CA GLY A 320 -3.37 -7.03 -13.63
C GLY A 320 -3.77 -5.64 -13.13
N GLN A 321 -2.77 -4.81 -12.83
CA GLN A 321 -2.96 -3.44 -12.36
C GLN A 321 -3.65 -2.54 -13.39
N TRP A 322 -3.33 -2.73 -14.67
CA TRP A 322 -3.92 -1.96 -15.75
C TRP A 322 -5.44 -2.12 -15.79
N GLN A 323 -5.97 -3.33 -15.69
CA GLN A 323 -7.41 -3.56 -15.61
C GLN A 323 -8.03 -2.97 -14.34
N THR A 324 -7.31 -3.02 -13.22
CA THR A 324 -7.77 -2.39 -11.98
C THR A 324 -7.90 -0.87 -12.16
N TRP A 325 -6.98 -0.24 -12.88
CA TRP A 325 -7.04 1.18 -13.20
C TRP A 325 -8.16 1.51 -14.18
N GLU A 326 -8.32 0.73 -15.26
CA GLU A 326 -9.42 0.87 -16.20
C GLU A 326 -10.77 0.71 -15.51
N LEU A 327 -10.93 -0.34 -14.71
CA LEU A 327 -12.17 -0.62 -13.98
C LEU A 327 -12.48 0.51 -12.98
N SER A 328 -11.47 1.03 -12.28
CA SER A 328 -11.64 2.14 -11.35
C SER A 328 -12.04 3.42 -12.07
N SER A 329 -11.49 3.70 -13.24
CA SER A 329 -11.85 4.85 -14.07
C SER A 329 -13.27 4.72 -14.65
N GLU A 330 -13.71 3.52 -15.02
CA GLU A 330 -15.07 3.27 -15.45
C GLU A 330 -16.08 3.45 -14.31
N ILE A 331 -15.74 2.98 -13.10
CA ILE A 331 -16.57 3.18 -11.91
C ILE A 331 -16.69 4.66 -11.57
N ALA A 332 -15.58 5.42 -11.61
CA ALA A 332 -15.58 6.85 -11.37
C ALA A 332 -16.45 7.60 -12.39
N ARG A 333 -16.34 7.27 -13.67
CA ARG A 333 -17.21 7.84 -14.73
C ARG A 333 -18.68 7.47 -14.55
N ALA A 334 -18.98 6.23 -14.13
CA ALA A 334 -20.34 5.76 -13.93
C ALA A 334 -20.98 6.35 -12.67
N SER A 335 -20.21 6.72 -11.65
CA SER A 335 -20.71 7.36 -10.44
C SER A 335 -21.03 8.85 -10.60
N GLY A 336 -20.70 9.47 -11.76
CA GLY A 336 -20.95 10.89 -12.02
C GLY A 336 -20.10 11.82 -11.16
N GLU A 337 -19.01 11.32 -10.63
CA GLU A 337 -17.96 12.13 -10.02
C GLU A 337 -17.18 12.82 -11.15
N ASP A 338 -17.82 13.82 -11.75
CA ASP A 338 -17.13 14.81 -12.57
C ASP A 338 -16.19 15.60 -11.66
N ILE A 339 -14.92 15.44 -11.89
CA ILE A 339 -13.81 16.10 -11.20
C ILE A 339 -13.63 17.52 -11.73
#